data_9446aa5d0351ffecb7fc32bf39c8ad60
#
_entry.id   9446aa5d0351ffecb7fc32bf39c8ad60
#
_cell.length_a   1.000
_cell.length_b   1.000
_cell.length_c   1.000
_cell.angle_alpha   90.00
_cell.angle_beta   90.00
_cell.angle_gamma   90.00
#
_symmetry.space_group_name_H-M   'P 1'
#
loop_
_entity.id
_entity.type
_entity.pdbx_description
1 polymer ?
#
loop_
_entity_poly.entity_id
_entity_poly.type
_entity_poly.pdbx_seq_one_letter_code
_entity_poly.pdbx_strand_id
1 'polypeptide(L)'
;MIRLGSSAEDLERAADLLRAGQLVAFPTETVYGLGADAANPEAVADIFRAKGRPADHPVIVHLPAAEALAHWARDVSASAQRLADMFWPGPLTLVLKRAEGVSDAITGGQDTVGLRVPGNPTALALLQAFGGAVAAPSANRFGHVSPTTAEHVIEEFSTGEVAAVVDGGPCAVGVESTIVDLSGSCPRLLRPGMIRIDAIEAELGVSLARAGDRRGPRASGRLESHYAPGAVLEMVDAGVMAGRMDACAASGERIAVLARREAPATAASVSWIEMPRQPVQFARALYAALRRADAEKPDRILVESPPVTPGWEAISDRLSKAAGPRPGSA
;
A
#
# COMPACT_ATOMS: atom_id res chain seq x y z
N MET A 1 -19.50 -7.89 -7.68
CA MET A 1 -18.06 -8.20 -7.93
C MET A 1 -17.92 -9.67 -8.27
N ILE A 2 -17.22 -10.01 -9.37
CA ILE A 2 -16.91 -11.39 -9.76
C ILE A 2 -15.57 -11.79 -9.12
N ARG A 3 -15.45 -12.98 -8.54
CA ARG A 3 -14.16 -13.54 -8.10
C ARG A 3 -13.59 -14.40 -9.25
N LEU A 4 -12.42 -14.03 -9.73
CA LEU A 4 -11.66 -14.72 -10.78
C LEU A 4 -10.43 -15.38 -10.15
N GLY A 5 -9.97 -16.48 -10.73
CA GLY A 5 -8.72 -17.10 -10.34
C GLY A 5 -7.51 -16.51 -11.09
N SER A 6 -6.39 -17.26 -11.07
CA SER A 6 -5.16 -16.90 -11.78
C SER A 6 -4.93 -17.74 -13.04
N SER A 7 -5.97 -18.43 -13.55
CA SER A 7 -5.90 -19.14 -14.83
C SER A 7 -5.77 -18.15 -16.00
N ALA A 8 -5.22 -18.60 -17.14
CA ALA A 8 -5.11 -17.75 -18.33
C ALA A 8 -6.48 -17.21 -18.78
N GLU A 9 -7.54 -18.04 -18.70
CA GLU A 9 -8.91 -17.64 -19.04
C GLU A 9 -9.46 -16.57 -18.11
N ASP A 10 -9.27 -16.71 -16.79
CA ASP A 10 -9.68 -15.73 -15.80
C ASP A 10 -8.93 -14.39 -15.96
N LEU A 11 -7.63 -14.46 -16.26
CA LEU A 11 -6.81 -13.26 -16.47
C LEU A 11 -7.19 -12.54 -17.76
N GLU A 12 -7.53 -13.26 -18.85
CA GLU A 12 -8.04 -12.65 -20.08
C GLU A 12 -9.40 -11.98 -19.82
N ARG A 13 -10.29 -12.63 -19.07
CA ARG A 13 -11.56 -12.03 -18.65
C ARG A 13 -11.36 -10.77 -17.81
N ALA A 14 -10.39 -10.76 -16.89
CA ALA A 14 -10.04 -9.58 -16.12
C ALA A 14 -9.48 -8.45 -17.00
N ALA A 15 -8.66 -8.81 -18.01
CA ALA A 15 -8.12 -7.88 -18.99
C ALA A 15 -9.23 -7.28 -19.87
N ASP A 16 -10.23 -8.05 -20.27
CA ASP A 16 -11.38 -7.56 -21.02
C ASP A 16 -12.22 -6.56 -20.21
N LEU A 17 -12.40 -6.80 -18.91
CA LEU A 17 -13.06 -5.85 -18.02
C LEU A 17 -12.28 -4.52 -17.94
N LEU A 18 -10.94 -4.58 -17.83
CA LEU A 18 -10.09 -3.37 -17.86
C LEU A 18 -10.19 -2.63 -19.20
N ARG A 19 -10.17 -3.33 -20.35
CA ARG A 19 -10.36 -2.75 -21.69
C ARG A 19 -11.73 -2.09 -21.85
N ALA A 20 -12.76 -2.64 -21.20
CA ALA A 20 -14.09 -2.06 -21.12
C ALA A 20 -14.20 -0.86 -20.17
N GLY A 21 -13.10 -0.38 -19.59
CA GLY A 21 -13.05 0.74 -18.66
C GLY A 21 -13.55 0.41 -17.25
N GLN A 22 -13.74 -0.87 -16.92
CA GLN A 22 -14.23 -1.29 -15.60
C GLN A 22 -13.08 -1.48 -14.60
N LEU A 23 -13.41 -1.35 -13.31
CA LEU A 23 -12.44 -1.54 -12.23
C LEU A 23 -12.25 -3.02 -11.92
N VAL A 24 -10.99 -3.45 -11.87
CA VAL A 24 -10.59 -4.80 -11.48
C VAL A 24 -9.60 -4.73 -10.33
N ALA A 25 -9.89 -5.38 -9.21
CA ALA A 25 -8.90 -5.54 -8.15
C ALA A 25 -8.01 -6.75 -8.44
N PHE A 26 -6.71 -6.62 -8.17
CA PHE A 26 -5.74 -7.68 -8.44
C PHE A 26 -4.63 -7.74 -7.39
N PRO A 27 -4.04 -8.92 -7.14
CA PRO A 27 -2.97 -9.09 -6.18
C PRO A 27 -1.67 -8.45 -6.69
N THR A 28 -0.92 -7.82 -5.80
CA THR A 28 0.51 -7.60 -6.00
C THR A 28 1.28 -8.31 -4.88
N GLU A 29 2.62 -8.31 -4.94
CA GLU A 29 3.41 -8.83 -3.82
C GLU A 29 3.25 -7.97 -2.56
N THR A 30 2.87 -6.69 -2.71
CA THR A 30 2.71 -5.73 -1.61
C THR A 30 1.32 -5.76 -1.00
N VAL A 31 0.32 -5.26 -1.70
CA VAL A 31 -1.11 -5.24 -1.32
C VAL A 31 -1.95 -5.43 -2.58
N TYR A 32 -3.24 -5.75 -2.44
CA TYR A 32 -4.15 -5.75 -3.58
C TYR A 32 -4.31 -4.33 -4.12
N GLY A 33 -4.23 -4.19 -5.45
CA GLY A 33 -4.44 -2.94 -6.17
C GLY A 33 -5.86 -2.86 -6.75
N LEU A 34 -6.47 -1.67 -6.74
CA LEU A 34 -7.71 -1.37 -7.46
C LEU A 34 -7.33 -0.79 -8.83
N GLY A 35 -7.41 -1.60 -9.86
CA GLY A 35 -6.91 -1.32 -11.20
C GLY A 35 -7.92 -0.69 -12.12
N ALA A 36 -7.45 0.25 -12.93
CA ALA A 36 -8.12 0.79 -14.12
C ALA A 36 -7.11 0.94 -15.25
N ASP A 37 -7.58 0.91 -16.49
CA ASP A 37 -6.76 1.27 -17.66
C ASP A 37 -6.14 2.66 -17.47
N ALA A 38 -4.81 2.71 -17.40
CA ALA A 38 -4.10 3.96 -17.19
C ALA A 38 -4.19 4.92 -18.40
N ALA A 39 -4.51 4.41 -19.59
CA ALA A 39 -4.74 5.22 -20.79
C ALA A 39 -6.16 5.82 -20.86
N ASN A 40 -7.07 5.39 -19.98
CA ASN A 40 -8.46 5.85 -19.93
C ASN A 40 -8.71 6.77 -18.71
N PRO A 41 -8.75 8.11 -18.87
CA PRO A 41 -8.95 9.04 -17.76
C PRO A 41 -10.27 8.85 -17.01
N GLU A 42 -11.33 8.38 -17.68
CA GLU A 42 -12.63 8.12 -17.05
C GLU A 42 -12.56 6.90 -16.13
N ALA A 43 -11.92 5.81 -16.60
CA ALA A 43 -11.69 4.65 -15.78
C ALA A 43 -10.80 4.96 -14.56
N VAL A 44 -9.78 5.83 -14.73
CA VAL A 44 -8.97 6.32 -13.60
C VAL A 44 -9.83 7.15 -12.64
N ALA A 45 -10.74 8.00 -13.13
CA ALA A 45 -11.65 8.77 -12.27
C ALA A 45 -12.60 7.86 -11.47
N ASP A 46 -12.97 6.69 -12.02
CA ASP A 46 -13.78 5.70 -11.30
C ASP A 46 -13.05 5.12 -10.08
N ILE A 47 -11.71 4.97 -10.12
CA ILE A 47 -10.93 4.61 -8.93
C ILE A 47 -11.19 5.61 -7.80
N PHE A 48 -11.14 6.90 -8.08
CA PHE A 48 -11.34 7.95 -7.07
C PHE A 48 -12.77 7.93 -6.52
N ARG A 49 -13.76 7.74 -7.40
CA ARG A 49 -15.18 7.61 -7.00
C ARG A 49 -15.40 6.40 -6.10
N ALA A 50 -14.94 5.21 -6.53
CA ALA A 50 -15.08 3.97 -5.78
C ALA A 50 -14.43 4.03 -4.40
N LYS A 51 -13.26 4.68 -4.29
CA LYS A 51 -12.52 4.80 -3.03
C LYS A 51 -12.99 5.94 -2.13
N GLY A 52 -13.75 6.93 -2.63
CA GLY A 52 -13.98 8.20 -1.94
C GLY A 52 -12.68 9.00 -1.76
N ARG A 53 -11.73 8.89 -2.72
CA ARG A 53 -10.40 9.50 -2.67
C ARG A 53 -10.40 10.86 -3.38
N PRO A 54 -9.74 11.90 -2.84
CA PRO A 54 -9.57 13.17 -3.55
C PRO A 54 -8.81 13.00 -4.89
N ALA A 55 -9.32 13.61 -5.95
CA ALA A 55 -8.77 13.44 -7.31
C ALA A 55 -7.39 14.09 -7.53
N ASP A 56 -6.96 14.99 -6.65
CA ASP A 56 -5.63 15.60 -6.67
C ASP A 56 -4.51 14.71 -6.10
N HIS A 57 -4.85 13.52 -5.60
CA HIS A 57 -3.89 12.55 -5.13
C HIS A 57 -3.39 11.65 -6.27
N PRO A 58 -2.06 11.59 -6.55
CA PRO A 58 -1.55 10.75 -7.63
C PRO A 58 -1.75 9.27 -7.36
N VAL A 59 -1.86 8.48 -8.43
CA VAL A 59 -1.89 7.02 -8.38
C VAL A 59 -0.65 6.44 -9.05
N ILE A 60 -0.25 5.23 -8.63
CA ILE A 60 0.90 4.52 -9.21
C ILE A 60 0.42 3.77 -10.45
N VAL A 61 1.17 3.88 -11.54
CA VAL A 61 0.97 3.11 -12.76
C VAL A 61 1.82 1.84 -12.71
N HIS A 62 1.18 0.70 -12.86
CA HIS A 62 1.81 -0.61 -12.93
C HIS A 62 2.07 -0.98 -14.37
N LEU A 63 3.32 -1.26 -14.68
CA LEU A 63 3.84 -1.55 -16.01
C LEU A 63 3.98 -3.07 -16.21
N PRO A 64 3.75 -3.60 -17.42
CA PRO A 64 3.98 -5.02 -17.72
C PRO A 64 5.47 -5.39 -17.71
N ALA A 65 6.35 -4.44 -18.01
CA ALA A 65 7.79 -4.61 -18.06
C ALA A 65 8.52 -3.26 -17.96
N ALA A 66 9.82 -3.27 -17.66
CA ALA A 66 10.63 -2.05 -17.50
C ALA A 66 10.77 -1.25 -18.80
N GLU A 67 10.70 -1.90 -19.96
CA GLU A 67 10.77 -1.28 -21.29
C GLU A 67 9.61 -0.28 -21.52
N ALA A 68 8.47 -0.48 -20.87
CA ALA A 68 7.34 0.43 -20.97
C ALA A 68 7.59 1.79 -20.26
N LEU A 69 8.68 1.91 -19.48
CA LEU A 69 9.01 3.11 -18.70
C LEU A 69 9.10 4.35 -19.57
N ALA A 70 9.74 4.26 -20.75
CA ALA A 70 9.93 5.38 -21.69
C ALA A 70 8.62 5.95 -22.26
N HIS A 71 7.52 5.17 -22.23
CA HIS A 71 6.20 5.65 -22.63
C HIS A 71 5.56 6.56 -21.58
N TRP A 72 5.87 6.35 -20.29
CA TRP A 72 5.24 7.03 -19.16
C TRP A 72 6.11 8.14 -18.55
N ALA A 73 7.43 8.07 -18.74
CA ALA A 73 8.37 9.02 -18.18
C ALA A 73 9.30 9.61 -19.25
N ARG A 74 9.61 10.91 -19.08
CA ARG A 74 10.66 11.60 -19.86
C ARG A 74 11.91 11.79 -18.99
N ASP A 75 13.04 12.04 -19.64
CA ASP A 75 14.32 12.33 -18.96
C ASP A 75 14.73 11.23 -17.96
N VAL A 76 14.53 9.95 -18.33
CA VAL A 76 14.88 8.81 -17.47
C VAL A 76 16.38 8.80 -17.20
N SER A 77 16.76 9.09 -15.96
CA SER A 77 18.17 9.16 -15.56
C SER A 77 18.81 7.77 -15.45
N ALA A 78 20.14 7.70 -15.56
CA ALA A 78 20.89 6.46 -15.32
C ALA A 78 20.62 5.87 -13.91
N SER A 79 20.37 6.72 -12.92
CA SER A 79 19.98 6.29 -11.57
C SER A 79 18.62 5.61 -11.56
N ALA A 80 17.64 6.13 -12.31
CA ALA A 80 16.33 5.50 -12.43
C ALA A 80 16.43 4.14 -13.12
N GLN A 81 17.24 4.05 -14.18
CA GLN A 81 17.46 2.78 -14.87
C GLN A 81 18.12 1.74 -13.95
N ARG A 82 19.21 2.10 -13.24
CA ARG A 82 19.85 1.17 -12.29
C ARG A 82 18.91 0.66 -11.22
N LEU A 83 18.08 1.54 -10.63
CA LEU A 83 17.11 1.09 -9.62
C LEU A 83 16.01 0.20 -10.23
N ALA A 84 15.57 0.48 -11.46
CA ALA A 84 14.63 -0.38 -12.17
C ALA A 84 15.26 -1.76 -12.44
N ASP A 85 16.48 -1.82 -12.97
CA ASP A 85 17.20 -3.07 -13.28
C ASP A 85 17.45 -3.92 -12.03
N MET A 86 17.71 -3.28 -10.88
CA MET A 86 18.00 -3.98 -9.63
C MET A 86 16.74 -4.47 -8.90
N PHE A 87 15.65 -3.69 -8.92
CA PHE A 87 14.50 -3.92 -8.04
C PHE A 87 13.19 -4.21 -8.76
N TRP A 88 13.15 -4.22 -10.09
CA TRP A 88 11.98 -4.63 -10.88
C TRP A 88 12.24 -5.97 -11.60
N PRO A 89 11.21 -6.82 -11.63
CA PRO A 89 9.90 -6.74 -10.99
C PRO A 89 9.99 -6.77 -9.47
N GLY A 90 9.28 -5.85 -8.76
CA GLY A 90 9.36 -5.81 -7.31
C GLY A 90 8.70 -4.62 -6.63
N PRO A 91 8.87 -4.53 -5.28
CA PRO A 91 8.16 -3.56 -4.45
C PRO A 91 8.83 -2.17 -4.43
N LEU A 92 9.34 -1.70 -5.57
CA LEU A 92 9.88 -0.35 -5.76
C LEU A 92 8.98 0.47 -6.68
N THR A 93 8.64 1.67 -6.27
CA THR A 93 8.00 2.69 -7.11
C THR A 93 8.99 3.82 -7.35
N LEU A 94 9.20 4.16 -8.61
CA LEU A 94 9.99 5.31 -9.03
C LEU A 94 9.07 6.47 -9.40
N VAL A 95 9.29 7.64 -8.82
CA VAL A 95 8.62 8.87 -9.22
C VAL A 95 9.56 9.61 -10.16
N LEU A 96 9.09 9.81 -11.40
CA LEU A 96 9.85 10.38 -12.50
C LEU A 96 9.07 11.55 -13.12
N LYS A 97 9.73 12.37 -13.96
CA LYS A 97 9.02 13.36 -14.77
C LYS A 97 8.09 12.64 -15.75
N ARG A 98 6.81 13.02 -15.76
CA ARG A 98 5.83 12.40 -16.65
C ARG A 98 6.13 12.68 -18.13
N ALA A 99 5.90 11.71 -18.98
CA ALA A 99 5.95 11.90 -20.41
C ALA A 99 4.80 12.82 -20.87
N GLU A 100 4.95 13.42 -22.05
CA GLU A 100 3.89 14.18 -22.69
C GLU A 100 2.69 13.26 -22.99
N GLY A 101 1.47 13.74 -22.74
CA GLY A 101 0.25 12.96 -22.91
C GLY A 101 -0.20 12.14 -21.71
N VAL A 102 0.63 11.96 -20.68
CA VAL A 102 0.20 11.32 -19.44
C VAL A 102 -0.84 12.19 -18.72
N SER A 103 -2.02 11.60 -18.45
CA SER A 103 -3.19 12.32 -17.93
C SER A 103 -2.98 12.89 -16.54
N ASP A 104 -3.54 14.07 -16.29
CA ASP A 104 -3.63 14.69 -14.96
C ASP A 104 -4.42 13.82 -13.96
N ALA A 105 -5.35 13.00 -14.43
CA ALA A 105 -6.09 12.07 -13.59
C ALA A 105 -5.16 11.07 -12.87
N ILE A 106 -4.03 10.68 -13.47
CA ILE A 106 -3.03 9.81 -12.86
C ILE A 106 -2.15 10.57 -11.88
N THR A 107 -1.71 11.77 -12.29
CA THR A 107 -0.67 12.53 -11.60
C THR A 107 -1.21 13.50 -10.55
N GLY A 108 -2.54 13.67 -10.48
CA GLY A 108 -3.17 14.69 -9.64
C GLY A 108 -2.72 16.11 -10.04
N GLY A 109 -2.46 16.34 -11.32
CA GLY A 109 -2.00 17.62 -11.86
C GLY A 109 -0.51 17.92 -11.65
N GLN A 110 0.30 16.94 -11.22
CA GLN A 110 1.75 17.11 -11.05
C GLN A 110 2.50 16.80 -12.35
N ASP A 111 3.71 17.38 -12.51
CA ASP A 111 4.64 17.05 -13.60
C ASP A 111 5.47 15.76 -13.33
N THR A 112 4.96 14.90 -12.48
CA THR A 112 5.60 13.64 -12.09
C THR A 112 4.61 12.49 -12.12
N VAL A 113 5.10 11.29 -12.40
CA VAL A 113 4.34 10.04 -12.40
C VAL A 113 5.06 8.98 -11.57
N GLY A 114 4.30 8.21 -10.80
CA GLY A 114 4.82 7.06 -10.05
C GLY A 114 4.67 5.78 -10.87
N LEU A 115 5.76 5.08 -11.15
CA LEU A 115 5.83 3.89 -12.00
C LEU A 115 6.37 2.70 -11.24
N ARG A 116 5.87 1.50 -11.55
CA ARG A 116 6.31 0.25 -10.94
C ARG A 116 6.07 -0.94 -11.85
N VAL A 117 7.00 -1.90 -11.87
CA VAL A 117 6.75 -3.25 -12.38
C VAL A 117 6.54 -4.17 -11.17
N PRO A 118 5.32 -4.69 -10.92
CA PRO A 118 5.04 -5.50 -9.74
C PRO A 118 5.73 -6.86 -9.80
N GLY A 119 6.14 -7.39 -8.62
CA GLY A 119 6.82 -8.70 -8.53
C GLY A 119 5.87 -9.90 -8.37
N ASN A 120 4.56 -9.70 -8.41
CA ASN A 120 3.58 -10.79 -8.29
C ASN A 120 3.31 -11.43 -9.66
N PRO A 121 3.47 -12.77 -9.83
CA PRO A 121 3.27 -13.43 -11.13
C PRO A 121 1.87 -13.24 -11.72
N THR A 122 0.82 -13.26 -10.88
CA THR A 122 -0.57 -13.04 -11.32
C THR A 122 -0.76 -11.61 -11.83
N ALA A 123 -0.18 -10.60 -11.16
CA ALA A 123 -0.21 -9.22 -11.62
C ALA A 123 0.49 -9.05 -12.97
N LEU A 124 1.69 -9.63 -13.12
CA LEU A 124 2.43 -9.56 -14.38
C LEU A 124 1.68 -10.23 -15.52
N ALA A 125 1.10 -11.41 -15.29
CA ALA A 125 0.31 -12.12 -16.29
C ALA A 125 -0.95 -11.33 -16.69
N LEU A 126 -1.64 -10.68 -15.72
CA LEU A 126 -2.76 -9.79 -16.01
C LEU A 126 -2.33 -8.58 -16.86
N LEU A 127 -1.23 -7.91 -16.51
CA LEU A 127 -0.71 -6.77 -17.26
C LEU A 127 -0.29 -7.17 -18.68
N GLN A 128 0.27 -8.36 -18.86
CA GLN A 128 0.61 -8.92 -20.18
C GLN A 128 -0.66 -9.25 -21.00
N ALA A 129 -1.66 -9.91 -20.40
CA ALA A 129 -2.94 -10.20 -21.04
C ALA A 129 -3.67 -8.89 -21.43
N PHE A 130 -3.66 -7.88 -20.56
CA PHE A 130 -4.24 -6.57 -20.84
C PHE A 130 -3.51 -5.84 -21.98
N GLY A 131 -2.20 -6.02 -22.09
CA GLY A 131 -1.36 -5.40 -23.13
C GLY A 131 -1.11 -3.91 -22.93
N GLY A 132 -1.29 -3.40 -21.71
CA GLY A 132 -1.14 -2.00 -21.36
C GLY A 132 -0.67 -1.80 -19.93
N ALA A 133 -0.71 -0.57 -19.45
CA ALA A 133 -0.40 -0.22 -18.06
C ALA A 133 -1.69 0.03 -17.27
N VAL A 134 -1.66 -0.30 -15.98
CA VAL A 134 -2.81 -0.20 -15.09
C VAL A 134 -2.52 0.77 -13.96
N ALA A 135 -3.32 1.81 -13.82
CA ALA A 135 -3.31 2.71 -12.67
C ALA A 135 -3.93 1.97 -11.47
N ALA A 136 -3.19 1.80 -10.38
CA ALA A 136 -3.71 1.05 -9.25
C ALA A 136 -3.20 1.55 -7.89
N PRO A 137 -4.01 2.30 -7.13
CA PRO A 137 -3.83 2.43 -5.67
C PRO A 137 -4.22 1.13 -4.97
N SER A 138 -4.01 1.02 -3.64
CA SER A 138 -4.51 -0.10 -2.84
C SER A 138 -6.05 -0.25 -2.95
N ALA A 139 -6.55 -1.48 -2.93
CA ALA A 139 -7.97 -1.79 -3.16
C ALA A 139 -8.83 -1.72 -1.87
N ASN A 140 -8.74 -0.60 -1.12
CA ASN A 140 -9.56 -0.26 0.05
C ASN A 140 -10.24 1.08 -0.12
N ARG A 141 -11.27 1.39 0.66
CA ARG A 141 -11.80 2.75 0.81
C ARG A 141 -10.72 3.69 1.32
N PHE A 142 -10.82 4.98 0.98
CA PHE A 142 -9.79 5.96 1.33
C PHE A 142 -9.57 6.05 2.84
N GLY A 143 -8.31 5.96 3.27
CA GLY A 143 -7.93 5.98 4.69
C GLY A 143 -7.98 4.64 5.41
N HIS A 144 -8.71 3.64 4.90
CA HIS A 144 -8.83 2.32 5.54
C HIS A 144 -7.55 1.47 5.41
N VAL A 145 -7.50 0.38 6.19
CA VAL A 145 -6.41 -0.61 6.15
C VAL A 145 -6.34 -1.26 4.77
N SER A 146 -5.14 -1.31 4.17
CA SER A 146 -4.95 -1.89 2.84
C SER A 146 -5.27 -3.39 2.82
N PRO A 147 -5.86 -3.92 1.72
CA PRO A 147 -6.19 -5.33 1.58
C PRO A 147 -4.98 -6.15 1.19
N THR A 148 -4.81 -7.33 1.80
CA THR A 148 -3.76 -8.30 1.51
C THR A 148 -4.28 -9.64 1.01
N THR A 149 -5.59 -9.80 0.90
CA THR A 149 -6.29 -10.95 0.30
C THR A 149 -7.48 -10.48 -0.54
N ALA A 150 -8.01 -11.37 -1.39
CA ALA A 150 -9.22 -11.09 -2.17
C ALA A 150 -10.45 -10.87 -1.28
N GLU A 151 -10.56 -11.59 -0.16
CA GLU A 151 -11.62 -11.43 0.84
C GLU A 151 -11.67 -10.00 1.36
N HIS A 152 -10.51 -9.43 1.72
CA HIS A 152 -10.43 -8.04 2.20
C HIS A 152 -10.94 -7.03 1.16
N VAL A 153 -10.75 -7.30 -0.14
CA VAL A 153 -11.28 -6.45 -1.22
C VAL A 153 -12.80 -6.58 -1.30
N ILE A 154 -13.32 -7.81 -1.22
CA ILE A 154 -14.77 -8.08 -1.28
C ILE A 154 -15.49 -7.40 -0.12
N GLU A 155 -14.89 -7.40 1.08
CA GLU A 155 -15.42 -6.70 2.26
C GLU A 155 -15.51 -5.17 2.06
N GLU A 156 -14.50 -4.58 1.39
CA GLU A 156 -14.43 -3.13 1.15
C GLU A 156 -15.44 -2.64 0.09
N PHE A 157 -15.70 -3.44 -0.95
CA PHE A 157 -16.47 -3.05 -2.12
C PHE A 157 -17.67 -3.97 -2.37
N SER A 158 -18.63 -3.94 -1.45
CA SER A 158 -19.84 -4.79 -1.51
C SER A 158 -20.95 -4.25 -2.41
N THR A 159 -20.88 -3.01 -2.88
CA THR A 159 -21.98 -2.26 -3.54
C THR A 159 -21.86 -2.18 -5.06
N GLY A 160 -20.93 -2.94 -5.68
CA GLY A 160 -20.90 -3.13 -7.15
C GLY A 160 -19.98 -2.19 -7.90
N GLU A 161 -19.22 -1.33 -7.23
CA GLU A 161 -18.29 -0.38 -7.88
C GLU A 161 -17.10 -1.05 -8.57
N VAL A 162 -16.75 -2.27 -8.14
CA VAL A 162 -15.65 -3.07 -8.66
C VAL A 162 -16.22 -4.28 -9.40
N ALA A 163 -15.88 -4.43 -10.68
CA ALA A 163 -16.41 -5.48 -11.53
C ALA A 163 -15.92 -6.86 -11.12
N ALA A 164 -14.61 -6.99 -10.86
CA ALA A 164 -13.99 -8.25 -10.49
C ALA A 164 -12.84 -8.07 -9.49
N VAL A 165 -12.55 -9.15 -8.77
CA VAL A 165 -11.30 -9.35 -8.04
C VAL A 165 -10.61 -10.60 -8.56
N VAL A 166 -9.34 -10.47 -8.96
CA VAL A 166 -8.47 -11.60 -9.27
C VAL A 166 -7.86 -12.10 -7.97
N ASP A 167 -8.15 -13.35 -7.63
CA ASP A 167 -7.60 -14.00 -6.45
C ASP A 167 -6.29 -14.72 -6.79
N GLY A 168 -5.17 -14.14 -6.38
CA GLY A 168 -3.84 -14.75 -6.46
C GLY A 168 -3.28 -15.12 -5.08
N GLY A 169 -4.15 -15.27 -4.07
CA GLY A 169 -3.76 -15.57 -2.70
C GLY A 169 -3.24 -14.36 -1.91
N PRO A 170 -2.71 -14.58 -0.70
CA PRO A 170 -2.23 -13.53 0.18
C PRO A 170 -0.95 -12.88 -0.33
N CYS A 171 -0.82 -11.57 -0.15
CA CYS A 171 0.37 -10.81 -0.53
C CYS A 171 1.61 -11.25 0.25
N ALA A 172 2.74 -11.40 -0.44
CA ALA A 172 3.97 -11.93 0.15
C ALA A 172 4.71 -10.89 1.03
N VAL A 173 4.56 -9.59 0.74
CA VAL A 173 5.21 -8.47 1.46
C VAL A 173 4.29 -7.87 2.52
N GLY A 174 3.02 -7.59 2.18
CA GLY A 174 1.98 -7.17 3.13
C GLY A 174 1.92 -5.67 3.45
N VAL A 175 2.88 -4.87 3.00
CA VAL A 175 2.87 -3.40 3.08
C VAL A 175 3.26 -2.81 1.73
N GLU A 176 2.89 -1.56 1.47
CA GLU A 176 3.07 -0.92 0.17
C GLU A 176 4.56 -0.73 -0.19
N SER A 177 4.81 -0.54 -1.49
CA SER A 177 6.14 -0.34 -2.09
C SER A 177 6.93 0.81 -1.47
N THR A 178 8.25 0.68 -1.47
CA THR A 178 9.16 1.82 -1.28
C THR A 178 8.95 2.80 -2.44
N ILE A 179 8.88 4.11 -2.16
CA ILE A 179 8.74 5.15 -3.19
C ILE A 179 9.96 6.04 -3.15
N VAL A 180 10.67 6.11 -4.28
CA VAL A 180 11.84 6.98 -4.48
C VAL A 180 11.53 8.00 -5.57
N ASP A 181 11.72 9.27 -5.27
CA ASP A 181 11.64 10.37 -6.22
C ASP A 181 12.99 10.61 -6.87
N LEU A 182 13.02 10.49 -8.20
CA LEU A 182 14.16 10.76 -9.07
C LEU A 182 13.81 11.82 -10.13
N SER A 183 12.72 12.56 -9.95
CA SER A 183 12.30 13.61 -10.89
C SER A 183 13.15 14.87 -10.82
N GLY A 184 13.83 15.08 -9.70
CA GLY A 184 14.75 16.21 -9.46
C GLY A 184 16.22 15.81 -9.48
N SER A 185 17.08 16.78 -9.15
CA SER A 185 18.54 16.57 -9.08
C SER A 185 19.02 15.78 -7.85
N CYS A 186 18.19 15.67 -6.81
CA CYS A 186 18.52 14.99 -5.57
C CYS A 186 17.52 13.83 -5.33
N PRO A 187 17.98 12.56 -5.30
CA PRO A 187 17.15 11.43 -4.98
C PRO A 187 16.52 11.55 -3.59
N ARG A 188 15.23 11.21 -3.47
CA ARG A 188 14.46 11.41 -2.24
C ARG A 188 13.60 10.20 -1.92
N LEU A 189 13.61 9.77 -0.66
CA LEU A 189 12.65 8.79 -0.15
C LEU A 189 11.31 9.47 0.14
N LEU A 190 10.26 9.09 -0.57
CA LEU A 190 8.90 9.60 -0.34
C LEU A 190 8.09 8.70 0.60
N ARG A 191 8.34 7.38 0.57
CA ARG A 191 7.67 6.41 1.44
C ARG A 191 8.60 5.22 1.70
N PRO A 192 8.88 4.85 2.95
CA PRO A 192 9.60 3.62 3.25
C PRO A 192 8.72 2.41 2.93
N GLY A 193 9.31 1.35 2.38
CA GLY A 193 8.75 0.03 2.13
C GLY A 193 9.75 -1.04 2.56
N MET A 194 9.55 -2.28 2.09
CA MET A 194 10.40 -3.40 2.51
C MET A 194 11.75 -3.48 1.76
N ILE A 195 11.97 -2.68 0.71
CA ILE A 195 13.31 -2.47 0.19
C ILE A 195 14.05 -1.54 1.16
N ARG A 196 15.16 -2.00 1.68
CA ARG A 196 15.98 -1.26 2.66
C ARG A 196 16.56 -0.01 2.01
N ILE A 197 16.61 1.07 2.78
CA ILE A 197 17.12 2.36 2.31
C ILE A 197 18.60 2.27 1.96
N ASP A 198 19.40 1.56 2.78
CA ASP A 198 20.82 1.36 2.54
C ASP A 198 21.11 0.59 1.24
N ALA A 199 20.26 -0.35 0.83
CA ALA A 199 20.38 -1.04 -0.44
C ALA A 199 20.15 -0.10 -1.64
N ILE A 200 19.18 0.82 -1.52
CA ILE A 200 18.93 1.83 -2.56
C ILE A 200 20.08 2.85 -2.62
N GLU A 201 20.56 3.32 -1.46
CA GLU A 201 21.68 4.26 -1.37
C GLU A 201 22.99 3.66 -1.91
N ALA A 202 23.25 2.37 -1.64
CA ALA A 202 24.39 1.65 -2.18
C ALA A 202 24.35 1.57 -3.72
N GLU A 203 23.17 1.28 -4.31
CA GLU A 203 22.98 1.24 -5.76
C GLU A 203 23.12 2.63 -6.40
N LEU A 204 22.64 3.67 -5.75
CA LEU A 204 22.72 5.04 -6.24
C LEU A 204 24.12 5.66 -6.06
N GLY A 205 24.91 5.19 -5.08
CA GLY A 205 26.17 5.80 -4.65
C GLY A 205 25.99 7.15 -3.92
N VAL A 206 24.77 7.49 -3.52
CA VAL A 206 24.43 8.74 -2.80
C VAL A 206 23.33 8.48 -1.78
N SER A 207 23.31 9.29 -0.72
CA SER A 207 22.25 9.23 0.28
C SER A 207 20.94 9.81 -0.22
N LEU A 208 19.82 9.21 0.21
CA LEU A 208 18.47 9.70 -0.07
C LEU A 208 18.11 10.86 0.87
N ALA A 209 17.64 11.97 0.30
CA ALA A 209 16.99 13.00 1.11
C ALA A 209 15.72 12.39 1.77
N ARG A 210 15.54 12.62 3.08
CA ARG A 210 14.41 12.06 3.85
C ARG A 210 13.26 13.04 3.94
N ALA A 211 12.06 12.52 4.19
CA ALA A 211 10.77 13.21 4.07
C ALA A 211 10.48 14.35 5.07
N GLY A 212 11.44 14.82 5.86
CA GLY A 212 11.31 16.04 6.67
C GLY A 212 11.24 17.32 5.84
N ASP A 213 11.64 17.27 4.58
CA ASP A 213 11.58 18.37 3.63
C ASP A 213 10.29 18.27 2.80
N ARG A 214 9.34 19.19 3.00
CA ARG A 214 8.05 19.28 2.27
C ARG A 214 8.21 19.51 0.75
N ARG A 215 9.41 19.58 0.22
CA ARG A 215 9.77 19.98 -1.15
C ARG A 215 9.72 18.84 -2.19
N GLY A 216 9.14 17.70 -1.92
CA GLY A 216 8.99 16.61 -2.92
C GLY A 216 7.59 16.57 -3.52
N PRO A 217 7.40 15.84 -4.65
CA PRO A 217 6.09 15.63 -5.23
C PRO A 217 5.17 14.90 -4.24
N ARG A 218 3.85 15.12 -4.38
CA ARG A 218 2.85 14.34 -3.65
C ARG A 218 2.98 12.88 -4.07
N ALA A 219 2.84 11.96 -3.13
CA ALA A 219 2.83 10.52 -3.38
C ALA A 219 1.81 9.83 -2.48
N SER A 220 1.35 8.67 -2.91
CA SER A 220 0.39 7.86 -2.14
C SER A 220 0.95 7.48 -0.76
N GLY A 221 0.11 7.60 0.28
CA GLY A 221 0.50 7.25 1.66
C GLY A 221 1.37 8.29 2.39
N ARG A 222 1.38 9.56 1.96
CA ARG A 222 2.06 10.66 2.67
C ARG A 222 1.14 11.47 3.58
N LEU A 223 -0.13 11.14 3.68
CA LEU A 223 -1.06 11.78 4.61
C LEU A 223 -0.68 11.47 6.06
N GLU A 224 -0.98 12.39 6.97
CA GLU A 224 -0.76 12.23 8.42
C GLU A 224 -1.62 11.11 9.01
N SER A 225 -2.83 10.89 8.47
CA SER A 225 -3.69 9.76 8.81
C SER A 225 -3.98 8.93 7.57
N HIS A 226 -3.66 7.64 7.62
CA HIS A 226 -3.87 6.65 6.57
C HIS A 226 -3.75 5.24 7.16
N TYR A 227 -4.28 4.21 6.50
CA TYR A 227 -4.21 2.81 6.93
C TYR A 227 -4.93 2.54 8.26
N ALA A 228 -5.91 3.38 8.61
CA ALA A 228 -6.57 3.35 9.91
C ALA A 228 -7.68 2.28 9.97
N PRO A 229 -7.69 1.43 11.02
CA PRO A 229 -8.84 0.59 11.35
C PRO A 229 -10.02 1.43 11.83
N GLY A 230 -11.20 0.87 11.95
CA GLY A 230 -12.38 1.53 12.53
C GLY A 230 -12.19 1.88 14.00
N ALA A 231 -11.53 1.03 14.79
CA ALA A 231 -11.16 1.29 16.18
C ALA A 231 -10.00 2.29 16.31
N VAL A 232 -9.87 2.96 17.45
CA VAL A 232 -8.73 3.85 17.73
C VAL A 232 -7.47 3.00 17.87
N LEU A 233 -6.45 3.26 17.04
CA LEU A 233 -5.16 2.59 17.15
C LEU A 233 -4.20 3.39 18.03
N GLU A 234 -3.55 2.72 18.96
CA GLU A 234 -2.54 3.29 19.85
C GLU A 234 -1.28 2.43 19.85
N MET A 235 -0.13 3.03 19.55
CA MET A 235 1.17 2.37 19.73
C MET A 235 1.61 2.48 21.17
N VAL A 236 1.98 1.34 21.78
CA VAL A 236 2.33 1.24 23.18
C VAL A 236 3.65 0.49 23.34
N ASP A 237 4.57 1.03 24.10
CA ASP A 237 5.84 0.36 24.38
C ASP A 237 5.64 -0.91 25.21
N ALA A 238 6.43 -1.94 24.92
CA ALA A 238 6.31 -3.24 25.55
C ALA A 238 6.32 -3.20 27.09
N GLY A 239 7.12 -2.29 27.67
CA GLY A 239 7.27 -2.15 29.12
C GLY A 239 6.06 -1.55 29.84
N VAL A 240 5.22 -0.77 29.13
CA VAL A 240 4.03 -0.12 29.72
C VAL A 240 2.71 -0.71 29.23
N MET A 241 2.76 -1.73 28.37
CA MET A 241 1.56 -2.35 27.77
C MET A 241 0.57 -2.85 28.84
N ALA A 242 1.04 -3.53 29.89
CA ALA A 242 0.18 -4.04 30.94
C ALA A 242 -0.59 -2.91 31.65
N GLY A 243 0.10 -1.85 32.06
CA GLY A 243 -0.53 -0.70 32.72
C GLY A 243 -1.51 0.03 31.79
N ARG A 244 -1.25 0.06 30.47
CA ARG A 244 -2.18 0.63 29.51
C ARG A 244 -3.45 -0.22 29.34
N MET A 245 -3.32 -1.54 29.32
CA MET A 245 -4.43 -2.49 29.32
C MET A 245 -5.30 -2.33 30.58
N ASP A 246 -4.68 -2.22 31.75
CA ASP A 246 -5.39 -2.01 33.04
C ASP A 246 -6.16 -0.68 33.01
N ALA A 247 -5.57 0.37 32.46
CA ALA A 247 -6.24 1.68 32.30
C ALA A 247 -7.46 1.61 31.37
N CYS A 248 -7.38 0.89 30.27
CA CYS A 248 -8.52 0.65 29.36
C CYS A 248 -9.61 -0.17 30.06
N ALA A 249 -9.24 -1.21 30.79
CA ALA A 249 -10.18 -2.04 31.56
C ALA A 249 -10.91 -1.20 32.62
N ALA A 250 -10.22 -0.32 33.33
CA ALA A 250 -10.79 0.57 34.34
C ALA A 250 -11.78 1.58 33.72
N SER A 251 -11.58 2.01 32.46
CA SER A 251 -12.50 2.87 31.72
C SER A 251 -13.63 2.12 31.00
N GLY A 252 -13.66 0.78 31.07
CA GLY A 252 -14.65 -0.07 30.43
C GLY A 252 -14.46 -0.20 28.91
N GLU A 253 -13.30 0.21 28.36
CA GLU A 253 -12.99 0.05 26.93
C GLU A 253 -12.75 -1.42 26.57
N ARG A 254 -13.37 -1.89 25.48
CA ARG A 254 -13.02 -3.18 24.86
C ARG A 254 -11.77 -2.98 24.01
N ILE A 255 -10.76 -3.80 24.24
CA ILE A 255 -9.48 -3.68 23.54
C ILE A 255 -9.12 -4.95 22.78
N ALA A 256 -8.42 -4.77 21.67
CA ALA A 256 -7.63 -5.80 21.00
C ALA A 256 -6.15 -5.44 21.13
N VAL A 257 -5.28 -6.43 21.24
CA VAL A 257 -3.83 -6.23 21.40
C VAL A 257 -3.07 -6.97 20.31
N LEU A 258 -2.17 -6.28 19.64
CA LEU A 258 -1.19 -6.84 18.72
C LEU A 258 0.20 -6.73 19.35
N ALA A 259 0.83 -7.84 19.70
CA ALA A 259 2.14 -7.83 20.38
C ALA A 259 3.03 -8.96 19.90
N ARG A 260 4.36 -8.76 19.94
CA ARG A 260 5.39 -9.74 19.53
C ARG A 260 5.70 -10.75 20.64
N ARG A 261 4.74 -11.05 21.46
CA ARG A 261 4.82 -11.99 22.58
C ARG A 261 3.48 -12.67 22.80
N GLU A 262 3.51 -13.80 23.48
CA GLU A 262 2.32 -14.52 23.91
C GLU A 262 1.44 -13.68 24.85
N ALA A 263 0.15 -13.98 24.86
CA ALA A 263 -0.79 -13.38 25.77
C ALA A 263 -0.43 -13.71 27.22
N PRO A 264 -0.34 -12.72 28.12
CA PRO A 264 -0.20 -13.03 29.55
C PRO A 264 -1.50 -13.66 30.07
N ALA A 265 -1.41 -14.46 31.13
CA ALA A 265 -2.57 -15.14 31.75
C ALA A 265 -3.67 -14.16 32.17
N THR A 266 -3.34 -12.91 32.49
CA THR A 266 -4.24 -11.84 32.85
C THR A 266 -5.04 -11.28 31.66
N ALA A 267 -4.69 -11.63 30.42
CA ALA A 267 -5.35 -11.17 29.20
C ALA A 267 -6.42 -12.14 28.66
N ALA A 268 -6.92 -13.08 29.47
CA ALA A 268 -7.87 -14.11 29.04
C ALA A 268 -9.18 -13.58 28.42
N SER A 269 -9.58 -12.35 28.75
CA SER A 269 -10.78 -11.67 28.20
C SER A 269 -10.45 -10.65 27.10
N VAL A 270 -9.19 -10.53 26.68
CA VAL A 270 -8.73 -9.57 25.67
C VAL A 270 -8.45 -10.29 24.37
N SER A 271 -8.92 -9.74 23.24
CA SER A 271 -8.51 -10.23 21.94
C SER A 271 -7.02 -9.98 21.74
N TRP A 272 -6.24 -11.06 21.77
CA TRP A 272 -4.79 -11.02 21.64
C TRP A 272 -4.34 -11.65 20.32
N ILE A 273 -3.59 -10.89 19.54
CA ILE A 273 -2.98 -11.36 18.29
C ILE A 273 -1.47 -11.33 18.47
N GLU A 274 -0.87 -12.53 18.51
CA GLU A 274 0.58 -12.65 18.53
C GLU A 274 1.16 -12.30 17.15
N MET A 275 2.04 -11.30 17.12
CA MET A 275 2.70 -10.81 15.92
C MET A 275 4.10 -11.41 15.78
N PRO A 276 4.54 -11.68 14.54
CA PRO A 276 5.89 -12.15 14.30
C PRO A 276 6.97 -11.19 14.83
N ARG A 277 8.09 -11.74 15.26
CA ARG A 277 9.22 -10.96 15.80
C ARG A 277 10.15 -10.40 14.73
N GLN A 278 10.16 -10.99 13.53
CA GLN A 278 10.99 -10.54 12.42
C GLN A 278 10.25 -9.52 11.54
N PRO A 279 10.90 -8.44 11.08
CA PRO A 279 10.24 -7.35 10.39
C PRO A 279 9.53 -7.79 9.11
N VAL A 280 10.12 -8.68 8.31
CA VAL A 280 9.50 -9.18 7.05
C VAL A 280 8.20 -9.93 7.32
N GLN A 281 8.21 -10.82 8.32
CA GLN A 281 7.03 -11.57 8.69
C GLN A 281 5.97 -10.70 9.37
N PHE A 282 6.41 -9.72 10.18
CA PHE A 282 5.51 -8.74 10.80
C PHE A 282 4.80 -7.89 9.75
N ALA A 283 5.54 -7.35 8.78
CA ALA A 283 4.98 -6.56 7.68
C ALA A 283 3.92 -7.35 6.90
N ARG A 284 4.22 -8.63 6.58
CA ARG A 284 3.27 -9.53 5.90
C ARG A 284 1.99 -9.76 6.69
N ALA A 285 2.08 -9.85 8.01
CA ALA A 285 0.92 -10.12 8.88
C ALA A 285 0.14 -8.86 9.27
N LEU A 286 0.75 -7.66 9.19
CA LEU A 286 0.26 -6.43 9.82
C LEU A 286 -1.19 -6.09 9.46
N TYR A 287 -1.49 -5.96 8.17
CA TYR A 287 -2.82 -5.52 7.75
C TYR A 287 -3.91 -6.56 7.98
N ALA A 288 -3.59 -7.84 7.80
CA ALA A 288 -4.51 -8.93 8.14
C ALA A 288 -4.80 -8.96 9.65
N ALA A 289 -3.79 -8.74 10.50
CA ALA A 289 -3.95 -8.67 11.94
C ALA A 289 -4.80 -7.44 12.36
N LEU A 290 -4.56 -6.26 11.76
CA LEU A 290 -5.36 -5.07 12.02
C LEU A 290 -6.83 -5.28 11.61
N ARG A 291 -7.09 -5.85 10.42
CA ARG A 291 -8.46 -6.16 9.97
C ARG A 291 -9.14 -7.17 10.89
N ARG A 292 -8.44 -8.23 11.30
CA ARG A 292 -8.96 -9.22 12.23
C ARG A 292 -9.32 -8.59 13.58
N ALA A 293 -8.45 -7.75 14.14
CA ALA A 293 -8.72 -7.04 15.38
C ALA A 293 -9.92 -6.10 15.25
N ASP A 294 -10.00 -5.35 14.15
CA ASP A 294 -11.07 -4.38 13.90
C ASP A 294 -12.45 -5.04 13.67
N ALA A 295 -12.47 -6.26 13.11
CA ALA A 295 -13.70 -7.03 12.90
C ALA A 295 -14.43 -7.37 14.20
N GLU A 296 -13.75 -7.43 15.33
CA GLU A 296 -14.31 -7.63 16.66
C GLU A 296 -14.92 -6.34 17.25
N LYS A 297 -14.78 -5.22 16.53
CA LYS A 297 -15.29 -3.88 16.90
C LYS A 297 -14.86 -3.47 18.31
N PRO A 298 -13.55 -3.49 18.62
CA PRO A 298 -13.05 -2.97 19.88
C PRO A 298 -13.15 -1.43 19.88
N ASP A 299 -13.13 -0.83 21.06
CA ASP A 299 -13.03 0.62 21.18
C ASP A 299 -11.61 1.08 20.85
N ARG A 300 -10.61 0.22 21.13
CA ARG A 300 -9.19 0.51 20.89
C ARG A 300 -8.39 -0.73 20.48
N ILE A 301 -7.44 -0.52 19.58
CA ILE A 301 -6.40 -1.52 19.23
C ILE A 301 -5.07 -1.02 19.77
N LEU A 302 -4.51 -1.74 20.74
CA LEU A 302 -3.18 -1.48 21.26
C LEU A 302 -2.16 -2.28 20.44
N VAL A 303 -1.17 -1.61 19.88
CA VAL A 303 -0.11 -2.26 19.09
C VAL A 303 1.23 -2.05 19.78
N GLU A 304 1.95 -3.12 20.07
CA GLU A 304 3.31 -3.02 20.61
C GLU A 304 4.21 -2.27 19.65
N SER A 305 4.81 -1.15 20.11
CA SER A 305 5.70 -0.30 19.32
C SER A 305 6.80 -1.13 18.65
N PRO A 306 7.01 -0.97 17.32
CA PRO A 306 8.11 -1.68 16.65
C PRO A 306 9.47 -1.19 17.12
N PRO A 307 10.55 -2.02 17.03
CA PRO A 307 11.89 -1.60 17.34
C PRO A 307 12.38 -0.47 16.43
N VAL A 308 13.21 0.42 16.99
CA VAL A 308 13.91 1.47 16.24
C VAL A 308 15.22 0.88 15.67
N THR A 309 15.10 -0.11 14.78
CA THR A 309 16.25 -0.78 14.14
C THR A 309 15.98 -0.94 12.64
N PRO A 310 17.03 -1.11 11.81
CA PRO A 310 16.86 -1.28 10.37
C PRO A 310 15.87 -2.39 9.99
N GLY A 311 15.04 -2.11 8.99
CA GLY A 311 14.01 -3.02 8.49
C GLY A 311 12.62 -2.83 9.12
N TRP A 312 12.48 -2.00 10.16
CA TRP A 312 11.20 -1.67 10.79
C TRP A 312 10.59 -0.34 10.30
N GLU A 313 11.30 0.41 9.46
CA GLU A 313 10.92 1.76 9.04
C GLU A 313 9.54 1.80 8.34
N ALA A 314 9.28 0.81 7.46
CA ALA A 314 8.00 0.72 6.78
C ALA A 314 6.84 0.43 7.75
N ILE A 315 7.06 -0.49 8.71
CA ILE A 315 6.08 -0.87 9.73
C ILE A 315 5.78 0.32 10.63
N SER A 316 6.83 1.00 11.12
CA SER A 316 6.71 2.19 11.98
C SER A 316 5.95 3.31 11.27
N ASP A 317 6.25 3.57 9.98
CA ASP A 317 5.54 4.55 9.17
C ASP A 317 4.04 4.23 9.05
N ARG A 318 3.69 2.96 8.79
CA ARG A 318 2.28 2.54 8.64
C ARG A 318 1.51 2.64 9.96
N LEU A 319 2.09 2.17 11.06
CA LEU A 319 1.47 2.23 12.38
C LEU A 319 1.32 3.68 12.88
N SER A 320 2.34 4.53 12.68
CA SER A 320 2.24 5.95 13.03
C SER A 320 1.12 6.66 12.29
N LYS A 321 0.92 6.35 10.99
CA LYS A 321 -0.17 6.91 10.20
C LYS A 321 -1.55 6.33 10.57
N ALA A 322 -1.59 5.05 10.94
CA ALA A 322 -2.82 4.41 11.42
C ALA A 322 -3.27 4.96 12.79
N ALA A 323 -2.31 5.40 13.63
CA ALA A 323 -2.55 6.05 14.92
C ALA A 323 -2.76 7.56 14.80
N GLY A 324 -2.62 8.16 13.60
CA GLY A 324 -2.77 9.59 13.37
C GLY A 324 -4.19 10.11 13.63
N PRO A 325 -4.35 11.45 13.77
CA PRO A 325 -5.65 12.07 14.00
C PRO A 325 -6.61 11.75 12.86
N ARG A 326 -7.84 11.36 13.20
CA ARG A 326 -8.87 11.05 12.20
C ARG A 326 -9.39 12.33 11.54
N PRO A 327 -9.64 12.32 10.21
CA PRO A 327 -10.35 13.41 9.57
C PRO A 327 -11.74 13.54 10.22
N GLY A 328 -12.03 14.68 10.87
CA GLY A 328 -13.33 14.97 11.49
C GLY A 328 -13.43 14.73 13.01
N SER A 329 -12.33 14.46 13.72
CA SER A 329 -12.30 14.35 15.18
C SER A 329 -11.84 15.65 15.89
N ALA A 330 -12.08 16.81 15.26
CA ALA A 330 -11.87 18.14 15.88
C ALA A 330 -13.21 18.79 16.21
#